data_f36be98b5144a72e5a81ac6e2e01a015
#
_entry.id   f36be98b5144a72e5a81ac6e2e01a015
#
_cell.length_a   1.000
_cell.length_b   1.000
_cell.length_c   1.000
_cell.angle_alpha   90.00
_cell.angle_beta   90.00
_cell.angle_gamma   90.00
#
_symmetry.space_group_name_H-M   'P 1'
#
loop_
_entity.id
_entity.type
_entity.pdbx_description
1 polymer ?
#
loop_
_entity_poly.entity_id
_entity_poly.type
_entity_poly.pdbx_seq_one_letter_code
_entity_poly.pdbx_strand_id
1 'polypeptide(L)'
;MKGQTRNKSCQEMHMDIYTVTFLGHRTINNMREVEERLDELIRKLLREKYYVDFLVGRNGEFDTMASAAIRRAKQAVGDHNSTFTLVLPYLTAEYKNSEKYFEEYYDEIEVCEESSKAHFKSAIQIRNRHMIDRADLVVCYIDHESGGAFQSIKYARSINKEIINLAYDERTDE
;
A
#
# COMPACT_ATOMS: atom_id res chain seq x y z
N MET A 1 27.38 -48.22 -22.58
CA MET A 1 26.48 -47.17 -23.04
C MET A 1 26.08 -46.32 -21.84
N LYS A 2 26.57 -45.09 -21.78
CA LYS A 2 26.35 -44.19 -20.64
C LYS A 2 25.10 -43.35 -20.92
N GLY A 3 24.04 -43.56 -20.13
CA GLY A 3 22.82 -42.72 -20.14
C GLY A 3 23.13 -41.39 -19.46
N GLN A 4 23.03 -40.29 -20.23
CA GLN A 4 23.05 -38.94 -19.70
C GLN A 4 21.68 -38.60 -19.13
N THR A 5 21.57 -38.55 -17.80
CA THR A 5 20.47 -37.93 -17.08
C THR A 5 20.57 -36.43 -17.24
N ARG A 6 19.69 -35.84 -18.05
CA ARG A 6 19.49 -34.39 -18.12
C ARG A 6 18.86 -33.91 -16.83
N ASN A 7 19.66 -33.27 -15.98
CA ASN A 7 19.17 -32.41 -14.90
C ASN A 7 18.46 -31.23 -15.55
N LYS A 8 17.12 -31.26 -15.53
CA LYS A 8 16.31 -30.04 -15.70
C LYS A 8 16.41 -29.30 -14.38
N SER A 9 17.22 -28.24 -14.34
CA SER A 9 17.17 -27.24 -13.31
C SER A 9 15.78 -26.64 -13.33
N CYS A 10 14.98 -26.86 -12.27
CA CYS A 10 13.84 -26.02 -11.96
C CYS A 10 14.40 -24.63 -11.72
N GLN A 11 14.28 -23.74 -12.71
CA GLN A 11 14.35 -22.31 -12.47
C GLN A 11 13.12 -21.99 -11.63
N GLU A 12 13.33 -21.70 -10.35
CA GLU A 12 12.34 -21.06 -9.51
C GLU A 12 11.98 -19.74 -10.21
N MET A 13 10.77 -19.67 -10.76
CA MET A 13 10.22 -18.42 -11.27
C MET A 13 10.00 -17.55 -10.04
N HIS A 14 10.95 -16.66 -9.74
CA HIS A 14 10.71 -15.56 -8.84
C HIS A 14 9.59 -14.71 -9.46
N MET A 15 8.39 -14.82 -8.91
CA MET A 15 7.33 -13.87 -9.24
C MET A 15 7.78 -12.50 -8.77
N ASP A 16 7.91 -11.57 -9.70
CA ASP A 16 8.29 -10.19 -9.41
C ASP A 16 7.05 -9.47 -8.84
N ILE A 17 6.94 -9.50 -7.51
CA ILE A 17 5.86 -8.83 -6.78
C ILE A 17 6.28 -7.39 -6.52
N TYR A 18 5.54 -6.44 -7.06
CA TYR A 18 5.75 -5.02 -6.84
C TYR A 18 4.84 -4.53 -5.71
N THR A 19 5.41 -4.16 -4.58
CA THR A 19 4.67 -3.76 -3.39
C THR A 19 4.50 -2.25 -3.33
N VAL A 20 3.25 -1.80 -3.17
CA VAL A 20 2.88 -0.38 -3.10
C VAL A 20 2.16 -0.09 -1.80
N THR A 21 2.61 0.90 -1.05
CA THR A 21 1.93 1.34 0.18
C THR A 21 1.41 2.76 0.06
N PHE A 22 0.33 3.06 0.79
CA PHE A 22 -0.36 4.34 0.77
C PHE A 22 -0.37 4.94 2.17
N LEU A 23 0.07 6.20 2.28
CA LEU A 23 0.18 6.92 3.56
C LEU A 23 -0.15 8.39 3.35
N GLY A 24 -1.05 8.97 4.15
CA GLY A 24 -1.40 10.37 3.97
C GLY A 24 -1.97 11.04 5.20
N HIS A 25 -2.16 12.34 5.09
CA HIS A 25 -2.85 13.11 6.10
C HIS A 25 -4.30 12.66 6.27
N ARG A 26 -4.84 12.89 7.48
CA ARG A 26 -6.22 12.52 7.81
C ARG A 26 -7.26 13.28 7.01
N THR A 27 -6.92 14.51 6.60
CA THR A 27 -7.78 15.38 5.81
C THR A 27 -7.11 15.70 4.48
N ILE A 28 -7.88 15.65 3.40
CA ILE A 28 -7.40 15.90 2.04
C ILE A 28 -8.06 17.17 1.51
N ASN A 29 -7.23 18.08 1.00
CA ASN A 29 -7.68 19.18 0.15
C ASN A 29 -7.75 18.67 -1.31
N ASN A 30 -8.64 19.23 -2.13
CA ASN A 30 -8.77 18.84 -3.54
C ASN A 30 -9.05 17.34 -3.77
N MET A 31 -9.97 16.76 -2.99
CA MET A 31 -10.28 15.32 -2.98
C MET A 31 -10.48 14.75 -4.39
N ARG A 32 -11.20 15.47 -5.26
CA ARG A 32 -11.50 15.01 -6.63
C ARG A 32 -10.22 14.81 -7.46
N GLU A 33 -9.32 15.77 -7.43
CA GLU A 33 -8.07 15.72 -8.18
C GLU A 33 -7.17 14.58 -7.66
N VAL A 34 -7.06 14.43 -6.34
CA VAL A 34 -6.29 13.34 -5.72
C VAL A 34 -6.88 11.98 -6.08
N GLU A 35 -8.21 11.86 -6.10
CA GLU A 35 -8.90 10.62 -6.47
C GLU A 35 -8.66 10.25 -7.94
N GLU A 36 -8.75 11.21 -8.87
CA GLU A 36 -8.46 11.00 -10.29
C GLU A 36 -7.01 10.54 -10.51
N ARG A 37 -6.05 11.16 -9.83
CA ARG A 37 -4.63 10.78 -9.90
C ARG A 37 -4.34 9.42 -9.28
N LEU A 38 -5.01 9.06 -8.18
CA LEU A 38 -4.95 7.72 -7.59
C LEU A 38 -5.46 6.67 -8.56
N ASP A 39 -6.64 6.87 -9.14
CA ASP A 39 -7.23 5.94 -10.09
C ASP A 39 -6.33 5.71 -11.30
N GLU A 40 -5.76 6.77 -11.87
CA GLU A 40 -4.83 6.69 -13.00
C GLU A 40 -3.56 5.90 -12.63
N LEU A 41 -2.93 6.22 -11.50
CA LEU A 41 -1.72 5.55 -11.02
C LEU A 41 -1.96 4.06 -10.75
N ILE A 42 -3.03 3.72 -10.04
CA ILE A 42 -3.31 2.32 -9.69
C ILE A 42 -3.62 1.50 -10.94
N ARG A 43 -4.41 2.04 -11.88
CA ARG A 43 -4.68 1.37 -13.17
C ARG A 43 -3.42 1.17 -13.99
N LYS A 44 -2.50 2.15 -14.00
CA LYS A 44 -1.21 2.04 -14.65
C LYS A 44 -0.39 0.90 -14.04
N LEU A 45 -0.27 0.85 -12.72
CA LEU A 45 0.43 -0.22 -12.01
C LEU A 45 -0.13 -1.61 -12.34
N LEU A 46 -1.45 -1.77 -12.33
CA LEU A 46 -2.10 -3.05 -12.67
C LEU A 46 -1.88 -3.50 -14.12
N ARG A 47 -1.66 -2.57 -15.05
CA ARG A 47 -1.37 -2.90 -16.47
C ARG A 47 0.09 -3.19 -16.73
N GLU A 48 1.00 -2.51 -16.02
CA GLU A 48 2.43 -2.55 -16.32
C GLU A 48 3.20 -3.57 -15.49
N LYS A 49 2.72 -3.88 -14.28
CA LYS A 49 3.41 -4.81 -13.38
C LYS A 49 2.87 -6.24 -13.52
N TYR A 50 3.75 -7.22 -13.35
CA TYR A 50 3.36 -8.62 -13.37
C TYR A 50 2.41 -8.96 -12.24
N TYR A 51 2.74 -8.52 -11.01
CA TYR A 51 1.89 -8.65 -9.83
C TYR A 51 2.09 -7.46 -8.90
N VAL A 52 0.99 -6.93 -8.33
CA VAL A 52 1.03 -5.81 -7.40
C VAL A 52 0.44 -6.20 -6.05
N ASP A 53 1.19 -5.97 -4.98
CA ASP A 53 0.72 -6.08 -3.60
C ASP A 53 0.44 -4.67 -3.05
N PHE A 54 -0.84 -4.35 -2.85
CA PHE A 54 -1.28 -3.06 -2.30
C PHE A 54 -1.45 -3.16 -0.80
N LEU A 55 -0.64 -2.41 -0.04
CA LEU A 55 -0.70 -2.33 1.42
C LEU A 55 -1.35 -1.01 1.86
N VAL A 56 -2.42 -1.09 2.62
CA VAL A 56 -3.14 0.09 3.11
C VAL A 56 -3.35 0.05 4.62
N GLY A 57 -3.43 1.23 5.22
CA GLY A 57 -3.95 1.42 6.55
C GLY A 57 -5.44 1.80 6.54
N ARG A 58 -5.93 2.29 7.70
CA ARG A 58 -7.30 2.78 7.85
C ARG A 58 -7.37 3.90 8.90
N ASN A 59 -6.56 4.95 8.71
CA ASN A 59 -6.39 5.98 9.72
C ASN A 59 -6.74 7.40 9.26
N GLY A 60 -7.34 7.57 8.10
CA GLY A 60 -7.72 8.89 7.59
C GLY A 60 -8.39 8.85 6.22
N GLU A 61 -8.71 10.04 5.69
CA GLU A 61 -9.39 10.19 4.40
C GLU A 61 -8.54 9.64 3.25
N PHE A 62 -7.22 9.84 3.29
CA PHE A 62 -6.34 9.34 2.24
C PHE A 62 -6.32 7.80 2.18
N ASP A 63 -6.25 7.14 3.31
CA ASP A 63 -6.29 5.67 3.39
C ASP A 63 -7.62 5.12 2.84
N THR A 64 -8.73 5.79 3.17
CA THR A 64 -10.07 5.42 2.69
C THR A 64 -10.19 5.65 1.18
N MET A 65 -9.69 6.77 0.67
CA MET A 65 -9.70 7.09 -0.75
C MET A 65 -8.84 6.12 -1.56
N ALA A 66 -7.63 5.80 -1.08
CA ALA A 66 -6.75 4.82 -1.71
C ALA A 66 -7.41 3.44 -1.77
N SER A 67 -8.03 3.00 -0.67
CA SER A 67 -8.76 1.72 -0.61
C SER A 67 -9.89 1.65 -1.62
N ALA A 68 -10.69 2.71 -1.74
CA ALA A 68 -11.78 2.79 -2.73
C ALA A 68 -11.25 2.79 -4.17
N ALA A 69 -10.17 3.52 -4.45
CA ALA A 69 -9.52 3.58 -5.76
C ALA A 69 -8.95 2.22 -6.18
N ILE A 70 -8.30 1.49 -5.27
CA ILE A 70 -7.79 0.13 -5.52
C ILE A 70 -8.94 -0.81 -5.91
N ARG A 71 -10.03 -0.81 -5.15
CA ARG A 71 -11.19 -1.65 -5.46
C ARG A 71 -11.79 -1.34 -6.84
N ARG A 72 -12.01 -0.06 -7.15
CA ARG A 72 -12.53 0.36 -8.47
C ARG A 72 -11.61 -0.08 -9.60
N ALA A 73 -10.31 0.11 -9.43
CA ALA A 73 -9.33 -0.26 -10.44
C ALA A 73 -9.27 -1.77 -10.67
N LYS A 74 -9.27 -2.60 -9.60
CA LYS A 74 -9.32 -4.05 -9.70
C LYS A 74 -10.60 -4.54 -10.42
N GLN A 75 -11.75 -3.95 -10.14
CA GLN A 75 -13.00 -4.27 -10.82
C GLN A 75 -12.98 -3.90 -12.32
N ALA A 76 -12.31 -2.80 -12.67
CA ALA A 76 -12.28 -2.31 -14.05
C ALA A 76 -11.18 -2.95 -14.92
N VAL A 77 -10.01 -3.26 -14.36
CA VAL A 77 -8.85 -3.80 -15.08
C VAL A 77 -8.76 -5.33 -14.94
N GLY A 78 -9.21 -5.86 -13.80
CA GLY A 78 -9.11 -7.26 -13.39
C GLY A 78 -8.33 -7.37 -12.08
N ASP A 79 -8.59 -8.44 -11.33
CA ASP A 79 -8.03 -8.67 -9.99
C ASP A 79 -7.07 -9.88 -9.90
N HIS A 80 -6.75 -10.49 -11.05
CA HIS A 80 -5.95 -11.71 -11.14
C HIS A 80 -4.45 -11.51 -10.87
N ASN A 81 -3.97 -10.28 -10.93
CA ASN A 81 -2.55 -9.93 -10.77
C ASN A 81 -2.29 -8.95 -9.61
N SER A 82 -3.13 -8.97 -8.59
CA SER A 82 -2.92 -8.11 -7.43
C SER A 82 -3.55 -8.68 -6.16
N THR A 83 -2.96 -8.29 -5.02
CA THR A 83 -3.53 -8.48 -3.69
C THR A 83 -3.77 -7.13 -3.05
N PHE A 84 -4.87 -6.99 -2.34
CA PHE A 84 -5.25 -5.79 -1.61
C PHE A 84 -5.33 -6.11 -0.12
N THR A 85 -4.30 -5.71 0.62
CA THR A 85 -4.07 -6.06 2.02
C THR A 85 -4.30 -4.87 2.95
N LEU A 86 -5.20 -5.04 3.94
CA LEU A 86 -5.31 -4.12 5.06
C LEU A 86 -4.29 -4.53 6.14
N VAL A 87 -3.39 -3.61 6.50
CA VAL A 87 -2.42 -3.82 7.57
C VAL A 87 -2.87 -3.07 8.83
N LEU A 88 -3.32 -3.80 9.83
CA LEU A 88 -3.76 -3.26 11.12
C LEU A 88 -2.58 -3.11 12.09
N PRO A 89 -2.52 -2.04 12.89
CA PRO A 89 -1.49 -1.89 13.92
C PRO A 89 -1.70 -2.85 15.10
N TYR A 90 -2.93 -3.23 15.35
CA TYR A 90 -3.42 -4.21 16.33
C TYR A 90 -4.87 -4.56 16.00
N LEU A 91 -5.44 -5.56 16.63
CA LEU A 91 -6.88 -5.88 16.47
C LEU A 91 -7.74 -4.74 17.02
N THR A 92 -8.18 -3.86 16.16
CA THR A 92 -9.02 -2.70 16.50
C THR A 92 -10.44 -3.12 16.88
N ALA A 93 -11.14 -2.29 17.69
CA ALA A 93 -12.54 -2.52 18.01
C ALA A 93 -13.43 -2.48 16.75
N GLU A 94 -13.12 -1.61 15.79
CA GLU A 94 -13.83 -1.53 14.51
C GLU A 94 -13.75 -2.86 13.75
N TYR A 95 -12.56 -3.44 13.63
CA TYR A 95 -12.39 -4.74 12.99
C TYR A 95 -13.18 -5.84 13.72
N LYS A 96 -13.02 -5.96 15.03
CA LYS A 96 -13.72 -6.98 15.85
C LYS A 96 -15.24 -6.89 15.75
N ASN A 97 -15.79 -5.70 15.60
CA ASN A 97 -17.23 -5.48 15.50
C ASN A 97 -17.80 -5.69 14.08
N SER A 98 -16.94 -5.69 13.06
CA SER A 98 -17.35 -5.72 11.65
C SER A 98 -16.46 -6.65 10.81
N GLU A 99 -15.96 -7.72 11.40
CA GLU A 99 -14.99 -8.65 10.81
C GLU A 99 -15.40 -9.11 9.40
N LYS A 100 -16.64 -9.58 9.25
CA LYS A 100 -17.18 -10.01 7.96
C LYS A 100 -17.12 -8.92 6.89
N TYR A 101 -17.43 -7.66 7.25
CA TYR A 101 -17.34 -6.54 6.30
C TYR A 101 -15.90 -6.33 5.82
N PHE A 102 -14.92 -6.43 6.71
CA PHE A 102 -13.51 -6.29 6.35
C PHE A 102 -13.03 -7.43 5.46
N GLU A 103 -13.41 -8.67 5.76
CA GLU A 103 -13.07 -9.85 4.96
C GLU A 103 -13.69 -9.81 3.55
N GLU A 104 -14.87 -9.20 3.38
CA GLU A 104 -15.49 -8.99 2.08
C GLU A 104 -14.92 -7.77 1.32
N TYR A 105 -14.30 -6.81 2.05
CA TYR A 105 -13.77 -5.58 1.46
C TYR A 105 -12.32 -5.71 0.99
N TYR A 106 -11.47 -6.39 1.74
CA TYR A 106 -10.05 -6.60 1.45
C TYR A 106 -9.78 -8.04 1.05
N ASP A 107 -8.77 -8.26 0.20
CA ASP A 107 -8.36 -9.63 -0.15
C ASP A 107 -7.67 -10.30 1.04
N GLU A 108 -6.86 -9.53 1.79
CA GLU A 108 -6.17 -10.00 2.98
C GLU A 108 -6.22 -8.97 4.11
N ILE A 109 -6.18 -9.47 5.35
CA ILE A 109 -6.09 -8.66 6.55
C ILE A 109 -4.91 -9.16 7.38
N GLU A 110 -3.96 -8.27 7.62
CA GLU A 110 -2.74 -8.55 8.37
C GLU A 110 -2.71 -7.70 9.65
N VAL A 111 -2.32 -8.30 10.76
CA VAL A 111 -1.98 -7.56 11.99
C VAL A 111 -0.46 -7.49 12.08
N CYS A 112 0.08 -6.28 12.07
CA CYS A 112 1.52 -6.09 12.22
C CYS A 112 1.98 -6.53 13.62
N GLU A 113 2.79 -7.58 13.67
CA GLU A 113 3.20 -8.21 14.92
C GLU A 113 3.96 -7.25 15.84
N GLU A 114 4.88 -6.46 15.28
CA GLU A 114 5.68 -5.50 16.06
C GLU A 114 4.81 -4.41 16.68
N SER A 115 3.89 -3.83 15.92
CA SER A 115 3.02 -2.77 16.40
C SER A 115 1.98 -3.27 17.39
N SER A 116 1.52 -4.53 17.26
CA SER A 116 0.54 -5.13 18.17
C SER A 116 1.07 -5.33 19.59
N LYS A 117 2.38 -5.44 19.73
CA LYS A 117 3.10 -5.56 21.02
C LYS A 117 3.53 -4.20 21.58
N ALA A 118 3.44 -3.13 20.81
CA ALA A 118 3.87 -1.80 21.18
C ALA A 118 2.78 -1.02 21.96
N HIS A 119 3.19 0.07 22.59
CA HIS A 119 2.23 0.99 23.19
C HIS A 119 1.34 1.62 22.09
N PHE A 120 0.03 1.75 22.33
CA PHE A 120 -0.96 2.18 21.34
C PHE A 120 -0.61 3.52 20.65
N LYS A 121 0.04 4.45 21.37
CA LYS A 121 0.48 5.75 20.81
C LYS A 121 1.54 5.62 19.73
N SER A 122 2.36 4.58 19.75
CA SER A 122 3.41 4.30 18.76
C SER A 122 3.02 3.25 17.73
N ALA A 123 1.99 2.49 17.99
CA ALA A 123 1.59 1.34 17.16
C ALA A 123 1.35 1.71 15.69
N ILE A 124 0.68 2.84 15.42
CA ILE A 124 0.42 3.30 14.03
C ILE A 124 1.73 3.63 13.32
N GLN A 125 2.68 4.28 13.99
CA GLN A 125 3.97 4.62 13.39
C GLN A 125 4.81 3.37 13.10
N ILE A 126 4.80 2.40 13.99
CA ILE A 126 5.50 1.13 13.80
C ILE A 126 4.88 0.37 12.61
N ARG A 127 3.56 0.26 12.53
CA ARG A 127 2.86 -0.34 11.41
C ARG A 127 3.18 0.38 10.08
N ASN A 128 3.19 1.72 10.07
CA ASN A 128 3.54 2.49 8.88
C ASN A 128 4.97 2.20 8.40
N ARG A 129 5.94 2.12 9.32
CA ARG A 129 7.32 1.73 8.97
C ARG A 129 7.38 0.31 8.41
N HIS A 130 6.67 -0.63 9.01
CA HIS A 130 6.57 -2.00 8.50
C HIS A 130 6.05 -2.05 7.04
N MET A 131 5.02 -1.27 6.72
CA MET A 131 4.53 -1.17 5.34
C MET A 131 5.56 -0.52 4.40
N ILE A 132 6.23 0.55 4.85
CA ILE A 132 7.27 1.24 4.07
C ILE A 132 8.46 0.32 3.80
N ASP A 133 8.92 -0.43 4.78
CA ASP A 133 10.07 -1.34 4.63
C ASP A 133 9.82 -2.38 3.53
N ARG A 134 8.58 -2.87 3.40
CA ARG A 134 8.15 -3.84 2.38
C ARG A 134 7.93 -3.23 1.00
N ALA A 135 7.66 -1.92 0.94
CA ALA A 135 7.22 -1.27 -0.30
C ALA A 135 8.37 -1.01 -1.28
N ASP A 136 8.11 -1.19 -2.57
CA ASP A 136 8.91 -0.68 -3.67
C ASP A 136 8.54 0.77 -3.98
N LEU A 137 7.25 1.12 -3.82
CA LEU A 137 6.71 2.45 -4.03
C LEU A 137 5.85 2.90 -2.84
N VAL A 138 6.08 4.12 -2.38
CA VAL A 138 5.25 4.81 -1.38
C VAL A 138 4.43 5.90 -2.07
N VAL A 139 3.12 5.74 -2.11
CA VAL A 139 2.19 6.77 -2.61
C VAL A 139 1.65 7.53 -1.41
N CYS A 140 1.76 8.84 -1.42
CA CYS A 140 1.34 9.63 -0.27
C CYS A 140 0.57 10.91 -0.63
N TYR A 141 -0.09 11.47 0.37
CA TYR A 141 -0.65 12.81 0.36
C TYR A 141 -0.13 13.59 1.57
N ILE A 142 0.86 14.42 1.35
CA ILE A 142 1.53 15.23 2.37
C ILE A 142 1.58 16.67 1.89
N ASP A 143 0.68 17.51 2.40
CA ASP A 143 0.54 18.92 2.06
C ASP A 143 1.14 19.87 3.11
N HIS A 144 1.58 19.33 4.25
CA HIS A 144 2.24 20.10 5.31
C HIS A 144 3.25 19.24 6.10
N GLU A 145 4.22 19.91 6.72
CA GLU A 145 5.37 19.28 7.39
C GLU A 145 5.11 18.95 8.87
N SER A 146 3.94 18.35 9.19
CA SER A 146 3.62 17.93 10.54
C SER A 146 2.77 16.67 10.58
N GLY A 147 2.66 16.06 11.75
CA GLY A 147 1.84 14.87 11.99
C GLY A 147 2.49 13.55 11.64
N GLY A 148 1.76 12.47 11.93
CA GLY A 148 2.27 11.10 11.82
C GLY A 148 2.58 10.67 10.38
N ALA A 149 1.77 11.09 9.41
CA ALA A 149 2.00 10.78 8.01
C ALA A 149 3.30 11.41 7.50
N PHE A 150 3.55 12.69 7.84
CA PHE A 150 4.81 13.35 7.51
C PHE A 150 6.02 12.65 8.12
N GLN A 151 5.95 12.22 9.39
CA GLN A 151 7.03 11.45 10.03
C GLN A 151 7.29 10.11 9.30
N SER A 152 6.25 9.44 8.83
CA SER A 152 6.38 8.21 8.06
C SER A 152 7.09 8.47 6.73
N ILE A 153 6.78 9.57 6.03
CA ILE A 153 7.43 9.92 4.76
C ILE A 153 8.89 10.37 4.98
N LYS A 154 9.19 11.06 6.09
CA LYS A 154 10.60 11.33 6.46
C LYS A 154 11.39 10.02 6.61
N TYR A 155 10.80 9.02 7.24
CA TYR A 155 11.40 7.70 7.35
C TYR A 155 11.61 7.06 5.97
N ALA A 156 10.60 7.05 5.10
CA ALA A 156 10.71 6.50 3.75
C ALA A 156 11.84 7.15 2.95
N ARG A 157 11.98 8.47 3.03
CA ARG A 157 13.09 9.22 2.42
C ARG A 157 14.45 8.81 2.98
N SER A 158 14.55 8.61 4.30
CA SER A 158 15.80 8.25 4.96
C SER A 158 16.35 6.88 4.54
N ILE A 159 15.49 6.00 4.05
CA ILE A 159 15.85 4.67 3.52
C ILE A 159 15.74 4.59 1.98
N ASN A 160 15.71 5.74 1.31
CA ASN A 160 15.73 5.88 -0.15
C ASN A 160 14.59 5.15 -0.88
N LYS A 161 13.36 5.14 -0.34
CA LYS A 161 12.19 4.62 -1.03
C LYS A 161 11.78 5.55 -2.17
N GLU A 162 11.26 4.96 -3.25
CA GLU A 162 10.56 5.71 -4.30
C GLU A 162 9.25 6.27 -3.71
N ILE A 163 8.99 7.57 -3.90
CA ILE A 163 7.85 8.26 -3.30
C ILE A 163 7.14 9.09 -4.36
N ILE A 164 5.83 8.93 -4.47
CA ILE A 164 4.93 9.81 -5.24
C ILE A 164 4.04 10.55 -4.25
N ASN A 165 4.17 11.89 -4.19
CA ASN A 165 3.31 12.73 -3.35
C ASN A 165 2.20 13.37 -4.19
N LEU A 166 0.96 12.97 -3.96
CA LEU A 166 -0.22 13.44 -4.71
C LEU A 166 -0.74 14.82 -4.25
N ALA A 167 -0.15 15.41 -3.21
CA ALA A 167 -0.48 16.77 -2.78
C ALA A 167 0.03 17.84 -3.75
N TYR A 168 1.04 17.53 -4.56
CA TYR A 168 1.62 18.45 -5.53
C TYR A 168 1.45 17.92 -6.94
N ASP A 169 1.17 18.80 -7.89
CA ASP A 169 1.13 18.45 -9.31
C ASP A 169 2.54 18.60 -9.90
N GLU A 170 3.17 17.49 -10.26
CA GLU A 170 4.49 17.51 -10.93
C GLU A 170 4.46 18.19 -12.31
N ARG A 171 3.26 18.50 -12.84
CA ARG A 171 3.06 19.17 -14.15
C ARG A 171 3.16 20.68 -14.09
N THR A 172 3.32 21.28 -12.90
CA THR A 172 3.38 22.74 -12.70
C THR A 172 4.78 23.30 -12.55
N ASP A 173 5.83 22.48 -12.64
CA ASP A 173 7.23 22.89 -12.51
C ASP A 173 7.95 22.99 -13.89
N GLU A 174 7.25 23.50 -14.94
CA GLU A 174 7.88 23.96 -16.19
C GLU A 174 7.79 25.48 -16.36
#